data_441643f555b575e04ef05ffbef0c8948
#
_entry.id   441643f555b575e04ef05ffbef0c8948
#
_cell.length_a   1.000
_cell.length_b   1.000
_cell.length_c   1.000
_cell.angle_alpha   90.00
_cell.angle_beta   90.00
_cell.angle_gamma   90.00
#
_symmetry.space_group_name_H-M   'P 1'
#
loop_
_entity.id
_entity.type
_entity.pdbx_description
1 polymer ?
#
loop_
_entity_poly.entity_id
_entity_poly.type
_entity_poly.pdbx_seq_one_letter_code
_entity_poly.pdbx_strand_id
1 'polypeptide(L)'
;MLRTVIHNVHEIAAEVIRQTGRDKPADAALREVLKQHRELAPFDATEIAKTVFIYYRWHVWLREERGVESKMWLALRLDERFRASEANVPLAELRANAVPAWTAEAMAVNDDWLRSLQRQPQLWLRAKRGQADALAGKLFAADVSPLLPDALTFSGETDLFKTPEFHAGEFEIQDIASQMVGLLCAPQPGETWWDTCAGEGGKTLHLSDLMQNKGLIWASDRAEWRLQKLKRRTGRAKAFNYRSVFWDGGKKLPTKQIQLLR
;
A
#
# COMPACT_ATOMS: atom_id res chain seq x y z
N MET A 1 15.07 -19.71 26.28
CA MET A 1 15.35 -18.66 25.26
C MET A 1 14.18 -18.39 24.33
N LEU A 2 13.59 -19.38 23.62
CA LEU A 2 12.46 -19.14 22.68
C LEU A 2 11.22 -18.45 23.31
N ARG A 3 10.84 -18.80 24.54
CA ARG A 3 9.69 -18.18 25.22
C ARG A 3 9.89 -16.69 25.54
N THR A 4 11.11 -16.25 25.84
CA THR A 4 11.45 -14.87 26.18
C THR A 4 11.44 -13.97 24.92
N VAL A 5 11.89 -14.49 23.78
CA VAL A 5 11.90 -13.76 22.50
C VAL A 5 10.46 -13.54 21.97
N ILE A 6 9.61 -14.58 22.05
CA ILE A 6 8.21 -14.47 21.62
C ILE A 6 7.43 -13.44 22.46
N HIS A 7 7.71 -13.35 23.75
CA HIS A 7 7.06 -12.37 24.63
C HIS A 7 7.40 -10.94 24.22
N ASN A 8 8.65 -10.67 23.88
CA ASN A 8 9.11 -9.34 23.45
C ASN A 8 8.46 -8.87 22.14
N VAL A 9 8.30 -9.75 21.13
CA VAL A 9 7.66 -9.42 19.84
C VAL A 9 6.21 -8.91 20.03
N HIS A 10 5.41 -9.62 20.83
CA HIS A 10 4.01 -9.23 21.07
C HIS A 10 3.89 -7.99 21.94
N GLU A 11 4.77 -7.76 22.89
CA GLU A 11 4.81 -6.54 23.70
C GLU A 11 5.12 -5.32 22.84
N ILE A 12 6.11 -5.42 21.96
CA ILE A 12 6.46 -4.34 21.02
C ILE A 12 5.33 -4.11 19.99
N ALA A 13 4.71 -5.18 19.48
CA ALA A 13 3.55 -5.03 18.62
C ALA A 13 2.38 -4.31 19.31
N ALA A 14 2.08 -4.65 20.56
CA ALA A 14 1.07 -3.95 21.36
C ALA A 14 1.44 -2.50 21.63
N GLU A 15 2.73 -2.17 21.83
CA GLU A 15 3.21 -0.80 21.94
C GLU A 15 2.93 -0.01 20.65
N VAL A 16 3.26 -0.56 19.48
CA VAL A 16 2.93 0.06 18.18
C VAL A 16 1.44 0.34 18.06
N ILE A 17 0.60 -0.63 18.40
CA ILE A 17 -0.85 -0.50 18.33
C ILE A 17 -1.36 0.61 19.25
N ARG A 18 -0.84 0.72 20.48
CA ARG A 18 -1.22 1.79 21.44
C ARG A 18 -0.81 3.18 20.96
N GLN A 19 0.33 3.29 20.23
CA GLN A 19 0.80 4.56 19.68
C GLN A 19 0.07 4.98 18.40
N THR A 20 -0.73 4.09 17.81
CA THR A 20 -1.45 4.37 16.57
C THR A 20 -2.74 5.13 16.86
N GLY A 21 -3.03 6.13 16.03
CA GLY A 21 -4.22 6.96 16.13
C GLY A 21 -4.51 7.70 14.82
N ARG A 22 -5.47 8.62 14.88
CA ARG A 22 -5.89 9.41 13.71
C ARG A 22 -4.72 10.19 13.08
N ASP A 23 -3.83 10.72 13.92
CA ASP A 23 -2.71 11.57 13.49
C ASP A 23 -1.41 10.78 13.30
N LYS A 24 -1.36 9.55 13.77
CA LYS A 24 -0.21 8.66 13.64
C LYS A 24 -0.63 7.28 13.10
N PRO A 25 -0.60 7.08 11.78
CA PRO A 25 -0.92 5.80 11.15
C PRO A 25 -0.01 4.66 11.63
N ALA A 26 -0.51 3.41 11.55
CA ALA A 26 0.19 2.22 12.04
C ALA A 26 1.60 2.04 11.43
N ASP A 27 1.77 2.33 10.16
CA ASP A 27 3.07 2.24 9.48
C ASP A 27 4.07 3.29 9.96
N ALA A 28 3.60 4.46 10.39
CA ALA A 28 4.43 5.50 10.98
C ALA A 28 4.83 5.13 12.43
N ALA A 29 3.88 4.65 13.22
CA ALA A 29 4.12 4.16 14.57
C ALA A 29 5.10 2.99 14.57
N LEU A 30 4.90 2.00 13.69
CA LEU A 30 5.78 0.86 13.53
C LEU A 30 7.22 1.27 13.21
N ARG A 31 7.41 2.17 12.24
CA ARG A 31 8.74 2.67 11.89
C ARG A 31 9.44 3.38 13.03
N GLU A 32 8.71 4.12 13.85
CA GLU A 32 9.25 4.85 14.98
C GLU A 32 9.66 3.90 16.10
N VAL A 33 8.78 2.97 16.48
CA VAL A 33 9.06 1.97 17.51
C VAL A 33 10.23 1.08 17.11
N LEU A 34 10.27 0.55 15.87
CA LEU A 34 11.40 -0.25 15.40
C LEU A 34 12.73 0.50 15.37
N LYS A 35 12.73 1.84 15.22
CA LYS A 35 13.96 2.65 15.35
C LYS A 35 14.47 2.72 16.78
N GLN A 36 13.59 2.59 17.78
CA GLN A 36 13.95 2.59 19.20
C GLN A 36 14.53 1.24 19.62
N HIS A 37 14.11 0.15 18.93
CA HIS A 37 14.54 -1.23 19.17
C HIS A 37 15.55 -1.72 18.11
N ARG A 38 16.70 -1.04 18.04
CA ARG A 38 17.73 -1.35 17.02
C ARG A 38 18.42 -2.70 17.20
N GLU A 39 18.29 -3.29 18.38
CA GLU A 39 18.81 -4.61 18.77
C GLU A 39 18.02 -5.78 18.21
N LEU A 40 16.80 -5.53 17.68
CA LEU A 40 15.93 -6.57 17.14
C LEU A 40 16.55 -7.25 15.93
N ALA A 41 16.46 -8.57 15.91
CA ALA A 41 16.78 -9.33 14.70
C ALA A 41 15.78 -8.98 13.56
N PRO A 42 16.20 -9.04 12.29
CA PRO A 42 15.31 -8.78 11.16
C PRO A 42 14.04 -9.63 11.16
N PHE A 43 14.15 -10.87 11.62
CA PHE A 43 13.01 -11.77 11.78
C PHE A 43 11.99 -11.23 12.78
N ASP A 44 12.44 -10.77 13.96
CA ASP A 44 11.55 -10.24 15.01
C ASP A 44 10.85 -8.96 14.54
N ALA A 45 11.55 -8.08 13.84
CA ALA A 45 10.96 -6.87 13.25
C ALA A 45 9.86 -7.23 12.22
N THR A 46 10.07 -8.30 11.44
CA THR A 46 9.06 -8.81 10.50
C THR A 46 7.85 -9.36 11.22
N GLU A 47 8.02 -10.14 12.28
CA GLU A 47 6.92 -10.71 13.07
C GLU A 47 6.13 -9.63 13.83
N ILE A 48 6.80 -8.59 14.33
CA ILE A 48 6.14 -7.40 14.90
C ILE A 48 5.26 -6.75 13.85
N ALA A 49 5.79 -6.50 12.65
CA ALA A 49 5.04 -5.90 11.56
C ALA A 49 3.83 -6.75 11.15
N LYS A 50 4.01 -8.06 10.98
CA LYS A 50 2.93 -9.00 10.67
C LYS A 50 1.83 -8.94 11.74
N THR A 51 2.18 -8.98 13.02
CA THR A 51 1.24 -8.92 14.14
C THR A 51 0.43 -7.63 14.12
N VAL A 52 1.07 -6.47 13.92
CA VAL A 52 0.40 -5.18 13.81
C VAL A 52 -0.57 -5.16 12.62
N PHE A 53 -0.16 -5.64 11.45
CA PHE A 53 -1.04 -5.64 10.27
C PHE A 53 -2.17 -6.67 10.36
N ILE A 54 -1.97 -7.80 11.02
CA ILE A 54 -3.04 -8.75 11.36
C ILE A 54 -4.07 -8.06 12.26
N TYR A 55 -3.64 -7.36 13.31
CA TYR A 55 -4.55 -6.62 14.18
C TYR A 55 -5.44 -5.66 13.38
N TYR A 56 -4.90 -4.88 12.45
CA TYR A 56 -5.68 -3.93 11.67
C TYR A 56 -6.56 -4.60 10.61
N ARG A 57 -6.16 -5.74 10.07
CA ARG A 57 -6.99 -6.53 9.15
C ARG A 57 -8.25 -7.02 9.83
N TRP A 58 -8.16 -7.42 11.07
CA TRP A 58 -9.28 -7.93 11.86
C TRP A 58 -9.93 -6.88 12.76
N HIS A 59 -9.53 -5.62 12.67
CA HIS A 59 -9.89 -4.56 13.63
C HIS A 59 -11.40 -4.44 13.89
N VAL A 60 -12.24 -4.54 12.86
CA VAL A 60 -13.72 -4.43 13.01
C VAL A 60 -14.28 -5.58 13.86
N TRP A 61 -13.65 -6.73 13.84
CA TRP A 61 -14.04 -7.92 14.63
C TRP A 61 -13.72 -7.80 16.13
N LEU A 62 -12.87 -6.84 16.49
CA LEU A 62 -12.32 -6.71 17.83
C LEU A 62 -13.11 -5.72 18.72
N ARG A 63 -14.23 -5.23 18.21
CA ARG A 63 -14.98 -4.14 18.88
C ARG A 63 -15.51 -4.49 20.28
N GLU A 64 -15.86 -5.75 20.50
CA GLU A 64 -16.38 -6.23 21.79
C GLU A 64 -15.26 -6.54 22.81
N GLU A 65 -14.02 -6.69 22.37
CA GLU A 65 -12.89 -6.95 23.23
C GLU A 65 -12.39 -5.67 23.92
N ARG A 66 -11.83 -5.83 25.12
CA ARG A 66 -11.24 -4.74 25.90
C ARG A 66 -9.73 -4.92 26.02
N GLY A 67 -9.00 -3.81 25.88
CA GLY A 67 -7.53 -3.81 25.96
C GLY A 67 -6.86 -4.23 24.64
N VAL A 68 -5.66 -3.69 24.43
CA VAL A 68 -4.90 -3.92 23.17
C VAL A 68 -4.44 -5.36 23.08
N GLU A 69 -3.95 -5.93 24.18
CA GLU A 69 -3.42 -7.29 24.24
C GLU A 69 -4.49 -8.33 23.91
N SER A 70 -5.67 -8.21 24.55
CA SER A 70 -6.80 -9.11 24.31
C SER A 70 -7.24 -9.07 22.84
N LYS A 71 -7.38 -7.85 22.30
CA LYS A 71 -7.69 -7.62 20.88
C LYS A 71 -6.64 -8.22 19.95
N MET A 72 -5.36 -8.04 20.25
CA MET A 72 -4.27 -8.57 19.46
C MET A 72 -4.30 -10.11 19.43
N TRP A 73 -4.47 -10.76 20.58
CA TRP A 73 -4.58 -12.20 20.64
C TRP A 73 -5.81 -12.75 19.92
N LEU A 74 -6.94 -12.07 20.00
CA LEU A 74 -8.13 -12.43 19.22
C LEU A 74 -7.86 -12.30 17.72
N ALA A 75 -7.22 -11.22 17.27
CA ALA A 75 -6.86 -11.03 15.87
C ALA A 75 -5.95 -12.14 15.34
N LEU A 76 -4.92 -12.52 16.10
CA LEU A 76 -4.01 -13.61 15.75
C LEU A 76 -4.75 -14.95 15.61
N ARG A 77 -5.65 -15.28 16.54
CA ARG A 77 -6.48 -16.48 16.47
C ARG A 77 -7.43 -16.49 15.27
N LEU A 78 -8.03 -15.36 14.97
CA LEU A 78 -8.91 -15.23 13.79
C LEU A 78 -8.13 -15.40 12.50
N ASP A 79 -6.95 -14.81 12.41
CA ASP A 79 -6.06 -14.93 11.25
C ASP A 79 -5.57 -16.36 11.05
N GLU A 80 -5.15 -17.03 12.12
CA GLU A 80 -4.75 -18.44 12.08
C GLU A 80 -5.91 -19.35 11.66
N ARG A 81 -7.10 -19.18 12.24
CA ARG A 81 -8.30 -19.91 11.91
C ARG A 81 -8.68 -19.74 10.42
N PHE A 82 -8.60 -18.51 9.90
CA PHE A 82 -8.88 -18.19 8.50
C PHE A 82 -7.83 -18.76 7.55
N ARG A 83 -6.54 -18.65 7.89
CA ARG A 83 -5.45 -19.21 7.07
C ARG A 83 -5.46 -20.74 7.03
N ALA A 84 -5.87 -21.40 8.10
CA ALA A 84 -6.01 -22.87 8.11
C ALA A 84 -7.09 -23.34 7.11
N SER A 85 -8.19 -22.64 7.04
CA SER A 85 -9.19 -22.74 5.98
C SER A 85 -10.11 -21.51 6.02
N GLU A 86 -10.34 -20.86 4.92
CA GLU A 86 -11.29 -19.73 4.83
C GLU A 86 -12.72 -20.14 5.25
N ALA A 87 -13.07 -21.41 5.06
CA ALA A 87 -14.35 -21.96 5.47
C ALA A 87 -14.53 -22.02 7.00
N ASN A 88 -13.44 -22.02 7.77
CA ASN A 88 -13.49 -21.98 9.23
C ASN A 88 -14.10 -20.68 9.76
N VAL A 89 -14.13 -19.61 8.96
CA VAL A 89 -14.84 -18.37 9.28
C VAL A 89 -16.16 -18.36 8.49
N PRO A 90 -17.31 -18.60 9.15
CA PRO A 90 -18.61 -18.66 8.51
C PRO A 90 -18.99 -17.36 7.80
N LEU A 91 -19.71 -17.46 6.69
CA LEU A 91 -20.18 -16.29 5.92
C LEU A 91 -21.04 -15.35 6.75
N ALA A 92 -21.82 -15.87 7.69
CA ALA A 92 -22.60 -15.04 8.59
C ALA A 92 -21.72 -14.15 9.47
N GLU A 93 -20.59 -14.67 10.00
CA GLU A 93 -19.62 -13.90 10.73
C GLU A 93 -18.94 -12.85 9.85
N LEU A 94 -18.57 -13.20 8.61
CA LEU A 94 -17.99 -12.27 7.64
C LEU A 94 -18.94 -11.11 7.33
N ARG A 95 -20.19 -11.40 7.02
CA ARG A 95 -21.20 -10.37 6.74
C ARG A 95 -21.47 -9.45 7.91
N ALA A 96 -21.39 -9.97 9.14
CA ALA A 96 -21.59 -9.18 10.35
C ALA A 96 -20.40 -8.30 10.73
N ASN A 97 -19.17 -8.71 10.38
CA ASN A 97 -17.97 -8.10 10.95
C ASN A 97 -16.94 -7.60 9.92
N ALA A 98 -16.94 -8.08 8.68
CA ALA A 98 -15.87 -7.71 7.72
C ALA A 98 -15.99 -6.27 7.24
N VAL A 99 -17.20 -5.73 7.18
CA VAL A 99 -17.46 -4.36 6.71
C VAL A 99 -18.55 -3.68 7.55
N PRO A 100 -18.60 -2.34 7.59
CA PRO A 100 -19.72 -1.62 8.19
C PRO A 100 -21.04 -1.91 7.48
N ALA A 101 -22.16 -1.88 8.22
CA ALA A 101 -23.48 -2.21 7.68
C ALA A 101 -23.89 -1.36 6.47
N TRP A 102 -23.53 -0.07 6.45
CA TRP A 102 -23.84 0.85 5.34
C TRP A 102 -23.20 0.45 4.00
N THR A 103 -22.21 -0.43 4.00
CA THR A 103 -21.50 -0.84 2.76
C THR A 103 -22.47 -1.48 1.76
N ALA A 104 -23.44 -2.27 2.24
CA ALA A 104 -24.43 -2.90 1.39
C ALA A 104 -25.40 -1.90 0.73
N GLU A 105 -25.54 -0.68 1.26
CA GLU A 105 -26.32 0.41 0.67
C GLU A 105 -25.57 1.09 -0.49
N ALA A 106 -24.24 1.10 -0.42
CA ALA A 106 -23.39 1.79 -1.37
C ALA A 106 -22.91 0.90 -2.55
N MET A 107 -22.83 -0.43 -2.33
CA MET A 107 -22.32 -1.36 -3.35
C MET A 107 -22.83 -2.78 -3.12
N ALA A 108 -22.80 -3.59 -4.20
CA ALA A 108 -23.06 -5.02 -4.09
C ALA A 108 -21.94 -5.71 -3.31
N VAL A 109 -22.31 -6.33 -2.19
CA VAL A 109 -21.39 -7.08 -1.32
C VAL A 109 -21.55 -8.57 -1.62
N ASN A 110 -20.51 -9.20 -2.15
CA ASN A 110 -20.49 -10.65 -2.37
C ASN A 110 -19.52 -11.35 -1.41
N ASP A 111 -19.68 -12.65 -1.29
CA ASP A 111 -18.97 -13.47 -0.30
C ASP A 111 -17.46 -13.57 -0.60
N ASP A 112 -17.06 -13.65 -1.87
CA ASP A 112 -15.66 -13.72 -2.27
C ASP A 112 -14.93 -12.40 -1.95
N TRP A 113 -15.60 -11.26 -2.15
CA TRP A 113 -15.07 -9.98 -1.77
C TRP A 113 -14.88 -9.87 -0.25
N LEU A 114 -15.88 -10.29 0.56
CA LEU A 114 -15.76 -10.31 2.03
C LEU A 114 -14.59 -11.18 2.50
N ARG A 115 -14.40 -12.35 1.90
CA ARG A 115 -13.23 -13.20 2.19
C ARG A 115 -11.93 -12.53 1.81
N SER A 116 -11.89 -11.86 0.66
CA SER A 116 -10.67 -11.18 0.19
C SER A 116 -10.17 -10.11 1.14
N LEU A 117 -11.06 -9.46 1.91
CA LEU A 117 -10.69 -8.46 2.92
C LEU A 117 -9.92 -9.05 4.12
N GLN A 118 -10.06 -10.36 4.35
CA GLN A 118 -9.37 -11.07 5.42
C GLN A 118 -8.10 -11.77 4.95
N ARG A 119 -7.87 -11.88 3.64
CA ARG A 119 -6.62 -12.42 3.08
C ARG A 119 -5.47 -11.45 3.31
N GLN A 120 -4.27 -12.00 3.42
CA GLN A 120 -3.07 -11.16 3.38
C GLN A 120 -3.01 -10.46 2.01
N PRO A 121 -2.86 -9.12 1.97
CA PRO A 121 -2.74 -8.42 0.71
C PRO A 121 -1.54 -8.92 -0.10
N GLN A 122 -1.77 -9.15 -1.39
CA GLN A 122 -0.70 -9.44 -2.33
C GLN A 122 0.20 -8.21 -2.51
N LEU A 123 1.49 -8.40 -2.46
CA LEU A 123 2.43 -7.33 -2.80
C LEU A 123 2.55 -7.22 -4.33
N TRP A 124 2.21 -6.05 -4.84
CA TRP A 124 2.23 -5.74 -6.26
C TRP A 124 3.36 -4.80 -6.63
N LEU A 125 4.04 -5.13 -7.70
CA LEU A 125 5.03 -4.28 -8.34
C LEU A 125 4.51 -3.84 -9.70
N ARG A 126 4.91 -2.65 -10.12
CA ARG A 126 4.73 -2.17 -11.48
C ARG A 126 6.09 -1.95 -12.11
N ALA A 127 6.44 -2.75 -13.08
CA ALA A 127 7.65 -2.55 -13.89
C ALA A 127 7.51 -1.30 -14.78
N LYS A 128 8.60 -0.83 -15.32
CA LYS A 128 8.56 0.10 -16.43
C LYS A 128 7.89 -0.54 -17.64
N ARG A 129 7.25 0.28 -18.45
CA ARG A 129 6.51 -0.15 -19.62
C ARG A 129 7.29 -1.14 -20.49
N GLY A 130 6.71 -2.33 -20.70
CA GLY A 130 7.30 -3.41 -21.48
C GLY A 130 8.51 -4.09 -20.84
N GLN A 131 8.72 -3.95 -19.52
CA GLN A 131 9.88 -4.51 -18.82
C GLN A 131 9.52 -5.58 -17.78
N ALA A 132 8.26 -6.03 -17.75
CA ALA A 132 7.80 -6.99 -16.73
C ALA A 132 8.60 -8.29 -16.72
N ASP A 133 8.77 -8.93 -17.89
CA ASP A 133 9.53 -10.19 -18.02
C ASP A 133 11.00 -10.03 -17.62
N ALA A 134 11.63 -8.93 -18.08
CA ALA A 134 13.01 -8.63 -17.74
C ALA A 134 13.19 -8.41 -16.22
N LEU A 135 12.24 -7.75 -15.57
CA LEU A 135 12.23 -7.54 -14.12
C LEU A 135 11.99 -8.84 -13.36
N ALA A 136 11.04 -9.68 -13.80
CA ALA A 136 10.79 -10.98 -13.21
C ALA A 136 12.04 -11.87 -13.24
N GLY A 137 12.80 -11.82 -14.31
CA GLY A 137 14.08 -12.54 -14.42
C GLY A 137 15.18 -12.05 -13.47
N LYS A 138 15.07 -10.81 -12.95
CA LYS A 138 16.04 -10.24 -12.00
C LYS A 138 15.61 -10.42 -10.54
N LEU A 139 14.32 -10.36 -10.27
CA LEU A 139 13.79 -10.46 -8.92
C LEU A 139 13.33 -11.88 -8.62
N PHE A 140 14.06 -12.57 -7.76
CA PHE A 140 13.61 -13.88 -7.26
C PHE A 140 12.24 -13.78 -6.58
N ALA A 141 11.33 -14.69 -6.90
CA ALA A 141 9.94 -14.72 -6.40
C ALA A 141 9.04 -13.55 -6.90
N ALA A 142 9.35 -13.00 -8.07
CA ALA A 142 8.47 -12.07 -8.79
C ALA A 142 7.89 -12.78 -10.02
N ASP A 143 6.55 -12.76 -10.14
CA ASP A 143 5.82 -13.39 -11.23
C ASP A 143 5.03 -12.34 -12.01
N VAL A 144 5.14 -12.38 -13.35
CA VAL A 144 4.35 -11.49 -14.21
C VAL A 144 2.87 -11.83 -14.10
N SER A 145 2.05 -10.83 -13.87
CA SER A 145 0.61 -11.00 -13.73
C SER A 145 -0.08 -10.97 -15.10
N PRO A 146 -1.03 -11.89 -15.37
CA PRO A 146 -1.83 -11.83 -16.57
C PRO A 146 -2.92 -10.74 -16.51
N LEU A 147 -3.14 -10.12 -15.36
CA LEU A 147 -4.25 -9.17 -15.17
C LEU A 147 -3.99 -7.81 -15.81
N LEU A 148 -2.76 -7.31 -15.74
CA LEU A 148 -2.39 -6.01 -16.31
C LEU A 148 -0.98 -6.07 -16.91
N PRO A 149 -0.73 -5.32 -18.00
CA PRO A 149 0.62 -5.14 -18.52
C PRO A 149 1.55 -4.56 -17.45
N ASP A 150 2.78 -5.03 -17.42
CA ASP A 150 3.84 -4.56 -16.50
C ASP A 150 3.54 -4.75 -14.99
N ALA A 151 2.48 -5.46 -14.62
CA ALA A 151 2.20 -5.83 -13.25
C ALA A 151 2.88 -7.14 -12.88
N LEU A 152 3.50 -7.17 -11.70
CA LEU A 152 4.06 -8.38 -11.11
C LEU A 152 3.54 -8.55 -9.69
N THR A 153 3.39 -9.82 -9.29
CA THR A 153 3.27 -10.19 -7.87
C THR A 153 4.65 -10.45 -7.30
N PHE A 154 4.82 -10.21 -6.02
CA PHE A 154 6.04 -10.53 -5.31
C PHE A 154 5.73 -11.29 -4.02
N SER A 155 6.33 -12.48 -3.87
CA SER A 155 6.13 -13.37 -2.74
C SER A 155 7.40 -13.62 -1.91
N GLY A 156 8.52 -12.98 -2.30
CA GLY A 156 9.80 -13.15 -1.64
C GLY A 156 9.92 -12.38 -0.34
N GLU A 157 10.97 -12.72 0.42
CA GLU A 157 11.30 -12.08 1.70
C GLU A 157 12.33 -10.95 1.56
N THR A 158 12.87 -10.75 0.36
CA THR A 158 13.88 -9.73 0.08
C THR A 158 13.32 -8.33 0.34
N ASP A 159 14.09 -7.50 1.04
CA ASP A 159 13.79 -6.08 1.18
C ASP A 159 13.97 -5.38 -0.19
N LEU A 160 12.86 -5.20 -0.89
CA LEU A 160 12.82 -4.62 -2.22
C LEU A 160 13.46 -3.22 -2.28
N PHE A 161 13.40 -2.45 -1.19
CA PHE A 161 14.00 -1.11 -1.14
C PHE A 161 15.53 -1.12 -1.20
N LYS A 162 16.16 -2.28 -0.94
CA LYS A 162 17.61 -2.46 -1.00
C LYS A 162 18.10 -3.05 -2.32
N THR A 163 17.19 -3.41 -3.21
CA THR A 163 17.57 -4.04 -4.50
C THR A 163 18.16 -3.01 -5.48
N PRO A 164 19.13 -3.42 -6.31
CA PRO A 164 19.66 -2.57 -7.39
C PRO A 164 18.57 -2.09 -8.34
N GLU A 165 17.59 -2.94 -8.65
CA GLU A 165 16.46 -2.66 -9.53
C GLU A 165 15.58 -1.53 -8.98
N PHE A 166 15.34 -1.52 -7.66
CA PHE A 166 14.63 -0.43 -7.01
C PHE A 166 15.40 0.89 -7.11
N HIS A 167 16.69 0.87 -6.82
CA HIS A 167 17.54 2.06 -6.91
C HIS A 167 17.70 2.56 -8.34
N ALA A 168 17.72 1.66 -9.33
CA ALA A 168 17.71 2.01 -10.74
C ALA A 168 16.34 2.55 -11.24
N GLY A 169 15.28 2.44 -10.41
CA GLY A 169 13.93 2.86 -10.75
C GLY A 169 13.27 1.96 -11.78
N GLU A 170 13.62 0.68 -11.82
CA GLU A 170 13.06 -0.29 -12.78
C GLU A 170 11.62 -0.67 -12.41
N PHE A 171 11.22 -0.49 -11.15
CA PHE A 171 9.86 -0.74 -10.69
C PHE A 171 9.41 0.21 -9.59
N GLU A 172 8.11 0.24 -9.39
CA GLU A 172 7.43 0.87 -8.26
C GLU A 172 6.59 -0.16 -7.51
N ILE A 173 6.58 -0.08 -6.17
CA ILE A 173 5.60 -0.81 -5.36
C ILE A 173 4.28 -0.05 -5.49
N GLN A 174 3.30 -0.69 -6.13
CA GLN A 174 2.01 -0.08 -6.42
C GLN A 174 0.92 -1.14 -6.48
N ASP A 175 -0.14 -0.94 -5.71
CA ASP A 175 -1.33 -1.80 -5.71
C ASP A 175 -1.95 -1.92 -7.12
N ILE A 176 -2.45 -3.11 -7.45
CA ILE A 176 -2.96 -3.42 -8.79
C ILE A 176 -4.15 -2.56 -9.19
N ALA A 177 -5.04 -2.20 -8.25
CA ALA A 177 -6.15 -1.31 -8.53
C ALA A 177 -5.65 0.11 -8.88
N SER A 178 -4.58 0.58 -8.23
CA SER A 178 -3.93 1.84 -8.60
C SER A 178 -3.25 1.79 -9.96
N GLN A 179 -2.71 0.63 -10.37
CA GLN A 179 -2.18 0.43 -11.71
C GLN A 179 -3.30 0.45 -12.76
N MET A 180 -4.42 -0.22 -12.48
CA MET A 180 -5.62 -0.22 -13.34
C MET A 180 -6.11 1.20 -13.63
N VAL A 181 -6.19 2.06 -12.61
CA VAL A 181 -6.59 3.47 -12.79
C VAL A 181 -5.68 4.17 -13.81
N GLY A 182 -4.36 4.01 -13.71
CA GLY A 182 -3.43 4.62 -14.67
C GLY A 182 -3.66 4.15 -16.10
N LEU A 183 -3.92 2.85 -16.30
CA LEU A 183 -4.21 2.27 -17.61
C LEU A 183 -5.57 2.76 -18.16
N LEU A 184 -6.60 2.84 -17.32
CA LEU A 184 -7.92 3.34 -17.72
C LEU A 184 -7.92 4.82 -18.12
N CYS A 185 -7.01 5.61 -17.55
CA CYS A 185 -6.78 6.98 -18.01
C CYS A 185 -6.28 7.03 -19.45
N ALA A 186 -5.60 5.99 -19.94
CA ALA A 186 -5.07 5.85 -21.31
C ALA A 186 -4.33 7.11 -21.83
N PRO A 187 -3.41 7.72 -21.03
CA PRO A 187 -2.78 8.97 -21.41
C PRO A 187 -1.89 8.78 -22.64
N GLN A 188 -1.96 9.76 -23.57
CA GLN A 188 -1.14 9.73 -24.78
C GLN A 188 0.09 10.61 -24.64
N PRO A 189 1.24 10.23 -25.26
CA PRO A 189 2.40 11.08 -25.32
C PRO A 189 2.07 12.48 -25.87
N GLY A 190 2.47 13.54 -25.16
CA GLY A 190 2.24 14.92 -25.54
C GLY A 190 1.02 15.59 -24.89
N GLU A 191 0.15 14.82 -24.25
CA GLU A 191 -1.02 15.37 -23.54
C GLU A 191 -0.64 16.13 -22.27
N THR A 192 -1.61 16.87 -21.75
CA THR A 192 -1.52 17.49 -20.42
C THR A 192 -2.54 16.87 -19.48
N TRP A 193 -2.07 16.40 -18.34
CA TRP A 193 -2.86 15.74 -17.31
C TRP A 193 -2.77 16.47 -15.97
N TRP A 194 -3.77 16.28 -15.13
CA TRP A 194 -3.78 16.76 -13.76
C TRP A 194 -4.08 15.64 -12.77
N ASP A 195 -3.07 15.26 -11.98
CA ASP A 195 -3.20 14.39 -10.83
C ASP A 195 -3.52 15.26 -9.59
N THR A 196 -4.80 15.33 -9.25
CA THR A 196 -5.33 16.23 -8.22
C THR A 196 -4.98 15.82 -6.80
N CYS A 197 -4.69 14.55 -6.59
CA CYS A 197 -4.34 13.96 -5.29
C CYS A 197 -3.08 13.09 -5.43
N ALA A 198 -2.02 13.70 -5.95
CA ALA A 198 -0.81 13.00 -6.37
C ALA A 198 -0.12 12.22 -5.23
N GLY A 199 -0.27 12.68 -3.99
CA GLY A 199 0.37 12.05 -2.85
C GLY A 199 1.88 11.93 -3.07
N GLU A 200 2.41 10.73 -2.89
CA GLU A 200 3.82 10.40 -3.13
C GLU A 200 4.12 10.05 -4.60
N GLY A 201 3.16 10.25 -5.52
CA GLY A 201 3.38 10.17 -6.96
C GLY A 201 3.13 8.80 -7.61
N GLY A 202 2.46 7.87 -6.96
CA GLY A 202 2.24 6.54 -7.53
C GLY A 202 1.56 6.57 -8.90
N LYS A 203 0.47 7.34 -9.05
CA LYS A 203 -0.24 7.51 -10.32
C LYS A 203 0.48 8.49 -11.26
N THR A 204 1.02 9.59 -10.73
CA THR A 204 1.86 10.53 -11.52
C THR A 204 2.97 9.82 -12.26
N LEU A 205 3.72 8.92 -11.58
CA LEU A 205 4.78 8.11 -12.17
C LEU A 205 4.26 7.15 -13.25
N HIS A 206 3.09 6.57 -13.02
CA HIS A 206 2.49 5.67 -14.01
C HIS A 206 2.05 6.43 -15.26
N LEU A 207 1.38 7.57 -15.09
CA LEU A 207 1.02 8.45 -16.22
C LEU A 207 2.27 8.89 -17.00
N SER A 208 3.34 9.30 -16.30
CA SER A 208 4.60 9.69 -16.93
C SER A 208 5.21 8.57 -17.79
N ASP A 209 5.17 7.33 -17.27
CA ASP A 209 5.69 6.15 -17.97
C ASP A 209 4.83 5.83 -19.22
N LEU A 210 3.51 5.83 -19.09
CA LEU A 210 2.57 5.64 -20.20
C LEU A 210 2.72 6.72 -21.26
N MET A 211 2.93 7.98 -20.87
CA MET A 211 3.20 9.12 -21.75
C MET A 211 4.64 9.13 -22.32
N GLN A 212 5.49 8.19 -21.94
CA GLN A 212 6.90 8.12 -22.39
C GLN A 212 7.68 9.41 -22.08
N ASN A 213 7.46 10.02 -20.93
CA ASN A 213 8.03 11.32 -20.53
C ASN A 213 7.72 12.49 -21.51
N LYS A 214 6.65 12.41 -22.31
CA LYS A 214 6.23 13.46 -23.25
C LYS A 214 4.95 14.12 -22.74
N GLY A 215 4.81 15.43 -22.96
CA GLY A 215 3.67 16.20 -22.47
C GLY A 215 3.91 16.77 -21.05
N LEU A 216 2.85 16.98 -20.28
CA LEU A 216 2.93 17.58 -18.96
C LEU A 216 1.93 16.95 -17.97
N ILE A 217 2.38 16.65 -16.77
CA ILE A 217 1.51 16.23 -15.66
C ILE A 217 1.60 17.26 -14.54
N TRP A 218 0.49 17.91 -14.23
CA TRP A 218 0.35 18.70 -13.01
C TRP A 218 0.06 17.75 -11.86
N ALA A 219 0.93 17.69 -10.86
CA ALA A 219 0.80 16.84 -9.68
C ALA A 219 0.54 17.74 -8.46
N SER A 220 -0.66 17.69 -7.91
CA SER A 220 -1.02 18.52 -6.75
C SER A 220 -1.41 17.67 -5.54
N ASP A 221 -1.09 18.16 -4.36
CA ASP A 221 -1.51 17.56 -3.08
C ASP A 221 -1.54 18.63 -1.99
N ARG A 222 -2.39 18.41 -0.98
CA ARG A 222 -2.50 19.27 0.20
C ARG A 222 -1.40 19.05 1.23
N ALA A 223 -0.63 17.98 1.08
CA ALA A 223 0.45 17.61 1.98
C ALA A 223 1.81 17.82 1.29
N GLU A 224 2.45 18.94 1.56
CA GLU A 224 3.71 19.32 0.91
C GLU A 224 4.82 18.27 1.11
N TRP A 225 4.87 17.62 2.27
CA TRP A 225 5.82 16.54 2.53
C TRP A 225 5.65 15.34 1.58
N ARG A 226 4.43 15.08 1.09
CA ARG A 226 4.18 14.04 0.07
C ARG A 226 4.74 14.45 -1.28
N LEU A 227 4.58 15.71 -1.67
CA LEU A 227 5.18 16.25 -2.89
C LEU A 227 6.72 16.21 -2.86
N GLN A 228 7.33 16.36 -1.68
CA GLN A 228 8.77 16.14 -1.49
C GLN A 228 9.18 14.67 -1.78
N LYS A 229 8.37 13.71 -1.32
CA LYS A 229 8.61 12.30 -1.61
C LYS A 229 8.37 11.98 -3.09
N LEU A 230 7.33 12.55 -3.71
CA LEU A 230 7.10 12.48 -5.15
C LEU A 230 8.35 12.91 -5.92
N LYS A 231 8.94 14.05 -5.57
CA LYS A 231 10.16 14.55 -6.22
C LYS A 231 11.33 13.56 -6.14
N ARG A 232 11.51 12.88 -5.01
CA ARG A 232 12.56 11.85 -4.88
C ARG A 232 12.27 10.63 -5.75
N ARG A 233 11.01 10.17 -5.77
CA ARG A 233 10.58 9.01 -6.57
C ARG A 233 10.68 9.28 -8.06
N THR A 234 10.26 10.46 -8.53
CA THR A 234 10.38 10.85 -9.93
C THR A 234 11.84 10.94 -10.39
N GLY A 235 12.74 11.44 -9.52
CA GLY A 235 14.19 11.44 -9.80
C GLY A 235 14.72 10.02 -9.99
N ARG A 236 14.37 9.09 -9.09
CA ARG A 236 14.75 7.68 -9.19
C ARG A 236 14.19 7.03 -10.47
N ALA A 237 12.90 7.23 -10.75
CA ALA A 237 12.22 6.65 -11.91
C ALA A 237 12.57 7.36 -13.24
N LYS A 238 13.33 8.46 -13.20
CA LYS A 238 13.66 9.30 -14.36
C LYS A 238 12.42 9.84 -15.07
N ALA A 239 11.42 10.26 -14.31
CA ALA A 239 10.20 10.90 -14.80
C ALA A 239 10.37 12.42 -14.73
N PHE A 240 10.30 13.12 -15.88
CA PHE A 240 10.64 14.55 -16.00
C PHE A 240 9.49 15.42 -16.50
N ASN A 241 8.43 14.82 -17.06
CA ASN A 241 7.29 15.53 -17.65
C ASN A 241 6.22 15.88 -16.62
N TYR A 242 6.61 16.26 -15.41
CA TYR A 242 5.68 16.68 -14.37
C TYR A 242 6.07 18.01 -13.73
N ARG A 243 5.08 18.66 -13.09
CA ARG A 243 5.26 19.81 -12.20
C ARG A 243 4.46 19.58 -10.93
N SER A 244 5.10 19.68 -9.78
CA SER A 244 4.41 19.57 -8.49
C SER A 244 3.98 20.93 -7.99
N VAL A 245 2.78 21.01 -7.43
CA VAL A 245 2.23 22.24 -6.87
C VAL A 245 1.35 21.92 -5.65
N PHE A 246 1.49 22.72 -4.60
CA PHE A 246 0.59 22.65 -3.45
C PHE A 246 -0.83 23.06 -3.86
N TRP A 247 -1.83 22.29 -3.40
CA TRP A 247 -3.23 22.64 -3.53
C TRP A 247 -4.03 22.04 -2.36
N ASP A 248 -4.76 22.89 -1.67
CA ASP A 248 -5.57 22.54 -0.49
C ASP A 248 -6.92 21.86 -0.83
N GLY A 249 -7.25 21.74 -2.12
CA GLY A 249 -8.55 21.24 -2.59
C GLY A 249 -9.62 22.32 -2.66
N GLY A 250 -9.27 23.59 -2.43
CA GLY A 250 -10.19 24.72 -2.47
C GLY A 250 -10.62 25.12 -3.89
N LYS A 251 -11.55 26.10 -3.97
CA LYS A 251 -12.10 26.58 -5.25
C LYS A 251 -11.05 27.26 -6.15
N LYS A 252 -10.00 27.83 -5.57
CA LYS A 252 -8.92 28.45 -6.32
C LYS A 252 -7.97 27.36 -6.82
N LEU A 253 -7.90 27.20 -8.12
CA LEU A 253 -6.98 26.24 -8.75
C LEU A 253 -5.52 26.65 -8.54
N PRO A 254 -4.61 25.67 -8.42
CA PRO A 254 -3.21 25.93 -8.06
C PRO A 254 -2.44 26.68 -9.15
N THR A 255 -2.92 26.61 -10.39
CA THR A 255 -2.34 27.33 -11.54
C THR A 255 -3.39 27.64 -12.60
N LYS A 256 -3.24 28.77 -13.30
CA LYS A 256 -4.11 29.14 -14.42
C LYS A 256 -4.04 28.13 -15.58
N GLN A 257 -2.92 27.43 -15.73
CA GLN A 257 -2.74 26.44 -16.79
C GLN A 257 -3.63 25.21 -16.61
N ILE A 258 -3.98 24.85 -15.38
CA ILE A 258 -4.92 23.76 -15.07
C ILE A 258 -6.36 24.14 -15.51
N GLN A 259 -6.71 25.41 -15.50
CA GLN A 259 -8.04 25.88 -15.95
C GLN A 259 -8.31 25.61 -17.44
N LEU A 260 -7.27 25.35 -18.22
CA LEU A 260 -7.35 25.08 -19.65
C LEU A 260 -7.50 23.58 -19.97
N LEU A 261 -7.46 22.70 -18.98
CA LEU A 261 -7.73 21.28 -19.15
C LEU A 261 -9.24 21.08 -19.33
N ARG A 262 -9.61 20.43 -20.41
CA ARG A 262 -11.01 20.11 -20.74
C ARG A 262 -11.35 18.68 -20.36
#